data_777702b980cfcdd400d1a6875bd5e72d
#
_entry.id   777702b980cfcdd400d1a6875bd5e72d
#
_cell.length_a   1.000
_cell.length_b   1.000
_cell.length_c   1.000
_cell.angle_alpha   90.00
_cell.angle_beta   90.00
_cell.angle_gamma   90.00
#
_symmetry.space_group_name_H-M   'P 1'
#
loop_
_entity.id
_entity.type
_entity.pdbx_description
1 polymer ?
#
loop_
_entity_poly.entity_id
_entity_poly.type
_entity_poly.pdbx_seq_one_letter_code
_entity_poly.pdbx_strand_id
1 'polypeptide(L)'
;TTNEITRSSGIVLAKRLSYDTIQPFVNLQEERDEKGKLVNPYIKGVWFEKEYQRQYPYGKLASSVIGFTTSGNLGINGLENYYDDTLNGINGRQYGYLNSDSNFEKTIKPAVNGNTLVTTIDATIQSVVEKKIQEFNEAYTDGYREGEGGATRIGVLIMKPDNGDVLAMAQYPNYDLSNPWDLSEYYTQEEIDAMDDDARLEALNQLWQNI
;
A
#
# COMPACT_ATOMS: atom_id res chain seq x y z
N THR A 1 -18.14 -14.03 -39.29
CA THR A 1 -17.61 -13.37 -38.07
C THR A 1 -16.18 -12.99 -38.34
N THR A 2 -15.96 -11.73 -38.70
CA THR A 2 -14.64 -11.12 -38.86
C THR A 2 -14.08 -10.91 -37.48
N ASN A 3 -13.02 -11.68 -37.09
CA ASN A 3 -12.21 -11.38 -35.94
C ASN A 3 -11.43 -10.09 -36.23
N GLU A 4 -11.88 -8.99 -35.67
CA GLU A 4 -11.07 -7.77 -35.64
C GLU A 4 -9.82 -8.03 -34.76
N ILE A 5 -8.65 -8.08 -35.38
CA ILE A 5 -7.38 -8.14 -34.71
C ILE A 5 -7.12 -6.74 -34.14
N THR A 6 -7.48 -6.52 -32.89
CA THR A 6 -7.09 -5.32 -32.15
C THR A 6 -5.57 -5.37 -31.95
N ARG A 7 -4.84 -4.45 -32.60
CA ARG A 7 -3.40 -4.26 -32.36
C ARG A 7 -3.23 -3.55 -31.01
N SER A 8 -2.98 -4.32 -29.95
CA SER A 8 -2.53 -3.78 -28.68
C SER A 8 -1.02 -3.49 -28.75
N SER A 9 -0.60 -2.34 -28.27
CA SER A 9 0.82 -1.99 -28.16
C SER A 9 1.57 -2.77 -27.06
N GLY A 10 0.82 -3.43 -26.18
CA GLY A 10 1.35 -4.30 -25.13
C GLY A 10 0.23 -5.00 -24.38
N ILE A 11 0.55 -6.14 -23.82
CA ILE A 11 -0.33 -6.94 -22.95
C ILE A 11 0.38 -7.11 -21.61
N VAL A 12 -0.30 -6.79 -20.51
CA VAL A 12 0.22 -7.05 -19.18
C VAL A 12 0.15 -8.54 -18.89
N LEU A 13 1.30 -9.19 -18.76
CA LEU A 13 1.41 -10.62 -18.52
C LEU A 13 1.32 -10.97 -17.03
N ALA A 14 1.95 -10.14 -16.18
CA ALA A 14 1.94 -10.30 -14.73
C ALA A 14 2.11 -8.94 -14.06
N LYS A 15 1.62 -8.82 -12.82
CA LYS A 15 1.76 -7.63 -11.97
C LYS A 15 2.39 -8.02 -10.65
N ARG A 16 3.00 -7.06 -9.97
CA ARG A 16 3.55 -7.19 -8.61
C ARG A 16 4.60 -8.31 -8.47
N LEU A 17 5.41 -8.51 -9.51
CA LEU A 17 6.53 -9.43 -9.43
C LEU A 17 7.65 -8.79 -8.59
N SER A 18 8.22 -9.55 -7.67
CA SER A 18 9.39 -9.10 -6.91
C SER A 18 10.62 -8.98 -7.84
N TYR A 19 11.57 -8.14 -7.45
CA TYR A 19 12.83 -8.00 -8.19
C TYR A 19 13.55 -9.36 -8.36
N ASP A 20 13.59 -10.17 -7.30
CA ASP A 20 14.23 -11.48 -7.32
C ASP A 20 13.55 -12.47 -8.28
N THR A 21 12.23 -12.34 -8.45
CA THR A 21 11.47 -13.18 -9.40
C THR A 21 11.80 -12.84 -10.86
N ILE A 22 12.00 -11.57 -11.17
CA ILE A 22 12.28 -11.13 -12.54
C ILE A 22 13.75 -11.19 -12.92
N GLN A 23 14.66 -11.15 -11.93
CA GLN A 23 16.10 -11.07 -12.16
C GLN A 23 16.67 -12.19 -13.03
N PRO A 24 16.29 -13.47 -12.86
CA PRO A 24 16.78 -14.54 -13.73
C PRO A 24 16.40 -14.32 -15.20
N PHE A 25 15.21 -13.78 -15.47
CA PHE A 25 14.76 -13.48 -16.82
C PHE A 25 15.50 -12.28 -17.42
N VAL A 26 15.72 -11.23 -16.63
CA VAL A 26 16.53 -10.06 -17.05
C VAL A 26 17.93 -10.49 -17.38
N ASN A 27 18.55 -11.34 -16.56
CA ASN A 27 19.88 -11.88 -16.81
C ASN A 27 19.96 -12.61 -18.15
N LEU A 28 18.96 -13.45 -18.48
CA LEU A 28 18.88 -14.13 -19.78
C LEU A 28 18.74 -13.16 -20.96
N GLN A 29 18.02 -12.07 -20.79
CA GLN A 29 17.86 -11.04 -21.84
C GLN A 29 19.14 -10.26 -22.10
N GLU A 30 19.95 -10.03 -21.05
CA GLU A 30 21.12 -9.18 -21.08
C GLU A 30 22.44 -9.96 -21.24
N GLU A 31 22.38 -11.29 -21.16
CA GLU A 31 23.57 -12.15 -21.27
C GLU A 31 24.31 -11.95 -22.58
N ARG A 32 25.61 -11.70 -22.48
CA ARG A 32 26.49 -11.47 -23.63
C ARG A 32 27.63 -12.45 -23.61
N ASP A 33 28.05 -12.85 -24.82
CA ASP A 33 29.26 -13.66 -25.04
C ASP A 33 30.54 -12.82 -24.87
N GLU A 34 31.69 -13.47 -24.95
CA GLU A 34 33.01 -12.82 -24.86
C GLU A 34 33.26 -11.75 -25.94
N LYS A 35 32.47 -11.75 -27.01
CA LYS A 35 32.49 -10.77 -28.10
C LYS A 35 31.48 -9.66 -27.95
N GLY A 36 30.72 -9.63 -26.79
CA GLY A 36 29.69 -8.64 -26.49
C GLY A 36 28.37 -8.84 -27.22
N LYS A 37 28.16 -9.95 -27.91
CA LYS A 37 26.91 -10.29 -28.61
C LYS A 37 25.97 -10.95 -27.64
N LEU A 38 24.64 -10.63 -27.77
CA LEU A 38 23.59 -11.27 -26.96
C LEU A 38 23.60 -12.79 -27.20
N VAL A 39 23.67 -13.57 -26.12
CA VAL A 39 23.58 -15.04 -26.12
C VAL A 39 22.16 -15.45 -26.51
N ASN A 40 21.13 -14.73 -26.02
CA ASN A 40 19.73 -15.03 -26.21
C ASN A 40 19.00 -13.95 -27.05
N PRO A 41 19.35 -13.77 -28.36
CA PRO A 41 18.83 -12.65 -29.16
C PRO A 41 17.34 -12.74 -29.48
N TYR A 42 16.70 -13.88 -29.21
CA TYR A 42 15.29 -14.12 -29.49
C TYR A 42 14.37 -13.83 -28.29
N ILE A 43 14.92 -13.58 -27.10
CA ILE A 43 14.15 -13.16 -25.93
C ILE A 43 13.84 -11.66 -26.08
N LYS A 44 12.77 -11.34 -26.83
CA LYS A 44 12.36 -9.99 -27.16
C LYS A 44 10.87 -9.78 -26.86
N GLY A 45 10.46 -8.51 -26.74
CA GLY A 45 9.07 -8.13 -26.59
C GLY A 45 8.50 -8.27 -25.18
N VAL A 46 9.33 -8.61 -24.19
CA VAL A 46 8.98 -8.56 -22.76
C VAL A 46 9.83 -7.49 -22.10
N TRP A 47 9.18 -6.62 -21.36
CA TRP A 47 9.84 -5.57 -20.57
C TRP A 47 9.20 -5.47 -19.20
N PHE A 48 9.89 -4.89 -18.26
CA PHE A 48 9.45 -4.70 -16.89
C PHE A 48 9.35 -3.21 -16.61
N GLU A 49 8.23 -2.81 -16.04
CA GLU A 49 8.00 -1.47 -15.52
C GLU A 49 8.16 -1.51 -14.00
N LYS A 50 8.95 -0.59 -13.45
CA LYS A 50 9.15 -0.49 -12.01
C LYS A 50 7.98 0.27 -11.40
N GLU A 51 7.33 -0.36 -10.44
CA GLU A 51 6.38 0.28 -9.55
C GLU A 51 6.95 0.31 -8.15
N TYR A 52 6.73 1.40 -7.44
CA TYR A 52 7.07 1.51 -6.03
C TYR A 52 5.81 1.25 -5.23
N GLN A 53 5.94 0.40 -4.23
CA GLN A 53 4.86 0.08 -3.30
C GLN A 53 5.22 0.57 -1.92
N ARG A 54 4.27 1.23 -1.25
CA ARG A 54 4.39 1.60 0.15
C ARG A 54 4.51 0.34 1.01
N GLN A 55 5.43 0.36 1.96
CA GLN A 55 5.63 -0.74 2.90
C GLN A 55 5.39 -0.26 4.33
N TYR A 56 4.74 -1.10 5.11
CA TYR A 56 4.38 -0.82 6.50
C TYR A 56 5.03 -1.86 7.43
N PRO A 57 6.30 -1.65 7.82
CA PRO A 57 7.08 -2.69 8.53
C PRO A 57 6.54 -3.02 9.92
N TYR A 58 5.69 -2.17 10.48
CA TYR A 58 5.07 -2.37 11.79
C TYR A 58 3.62 -2.88 11.74
N GLY A 59 3.12 -3.26 10.55
CA GLY A 59 1.81 -3.85 10.38
C GLY A 59 0.68 -2.96 10.88
N LYS A 60 0.06 -3.34 12.00
CA LYS A 60 -1.10 -2.64 12.58
C LYS A 60 -0.77 -1.37 13.36
N LEU A 61 0.50 -1.19 13.76
CA LEU A 61 0.89 -0.09 14.64
C LEU A 61 0.52 1.27 14.05
N ALA A 62 -0.24 2.05 14.79
CA ALA A 62 -0.73 3.37 14.43
C ALA A 62 -1.50 3.40 13.09
N SER A 63 -2.22 2.31 12.74
CA SER A 63 -2.89 2.16 11.45
C SER A 63 -3.85 3.29 11.14
N SER A 64 -4.65 3.72 12.10
CA SER A 64 -5.59 4.83 11.96
C SER A 64 -4.91 6.19 11.78
N VAL A 65 -3.71 6.37 12.34
CA VAL A 65 -2.93 7.60 12.19
C VAL A 65 -2.21 7.65 10.86
N ILE A 66 -1.50 6.57 10.53
CA ILE A 66 -0.68 6.50 9.32
C ILE A 66 -1.58 6.46 8.09
N GLY A 67 -2.57 5.59 8.09
CA GLY A 67 -3.36 5.32 6.90
C GLY A 67 -2.62 4.43 5.90
N PHE A 68 -3.23 4.20 4.75
CA PHE A 68 -2.65 3.36 3.71
C PHE A 68 -2.81 3.97 2.31
N THR A 69 -2.06 3.43 1.35
CA THR A 69 -2.13 3.82 -0.05
C THR A 69 -2.70 2.70 -0.91
N THR A 70 -3.35 3.08 -2.00
CA THR A 70 -3.82 2.17 -3.05
C THR A 70 -2.88 2.19 -4.26
N SER A 71 -3.33 1.58 -5.36
CA SER A 71 -2.61 1.59 -6.63
C SER A 71 -2.27 3.01 -7.08
N GLY A 72 -1.02 3.24 -7.49
CA GLY A 72 -0.52 4.56 -7.85
C GLY A 72 -0.04 5.39 -6.67
N ASN A 73 0.10 4.79 -5.48
CA ASN A 73 0.49 5.44 -4.22
C ASN A 73 -0.49 6.53 -3.75
N LEU A 74 -1.76 6.43 -4.11
CA LEU A 74 -2.79 7.35 -3.66
C LEU A 74 -3.13 7.05 -2.19
N GLY A 75 -2.96 8.02 -1.31
CA GLY A 75 -3.34 7.92 0.10
C GLY A 75 -4.86 7.90 0.29
N ILE A 76 -5.37 6.97 1.09
CA ILE A 76 -6.81 6.79 1.31
C ILE A 76 -7.28 7.43 2.61
N ASN A 77 -6.52 7.28 3.68
CA ASN A 77 -6.85 7.86 4.99
C ASN A 77 -5.58 8.23 5.78
N GLY A 78 -5.75 8.79 6.98
CA GLY A 78 -4.66 9.16 7.88
C GLY A 78 -3.67 10.17 7.26
N LEU A 79 -2.43 10.05 7.68
CA LEU A 79 -1.34 10.91 7.22
C LEU A 79 -1.00 10.67 5.74
N GLU A 80 -1.17 9.44 5.25
CA GLU A 80 -0.95 9.12 3.83
C GLU A 80 -1.90 9.91 2.92
N ASN A 81 -3.15 10.09 3.33
CA ASN A 81 -4.11 10.90 2.57
C ASN A 81 -3.87 12.41 2.78
N TYR A 82 -3.71 12.84 4.04
CA TYR A 82 -3.57 14.26 4.33
C TYR A 82 -2.33 14.89 3.71
N TYR A 83 -1.22 14.14 3.66
CA TYR A 83 0.06 14.58 3.10
C TYR A 83 0.38 13.91 1.75
N ASP A 84 -0.63 13.44 1.01
CA ASP A 84 -0.43 12.72 -0.25
C ASP A 84 0.46 13.50 -1.22
N ASP A 85 0.19 14.78 -1.48
CA ASP A 85 0.99 15.64 -2.33
C ASP A 85 2.44 15.85 -1.82
N THR A 86 2.65 15.71 -0.51
CA THR A 86 3.97 15.90 0.11
C THR A 86 4.78 14.60 0.08
N LEU A 87 4.14 13.48 0.35
CA LEU A 87 4.74 12.15 0.43
C LEU A 87 4.98 11.55 -0.96
N ASN A 88 4.09 11.82 -1.91
CA ASN A 88 4.26 11.38 -3.28
C ASN A 88 5.26 12.28 -4.00
N GLY A 89 6.11 11.64 -4.79
CA GLY A 89 6.99 12.34 -5.70
C GLY A 89 6.31 12.64 -7.03
N ILE A 90 7.09 13.13 -7.95
CA ILE A 90 6.67 13.35 -9.34
C ILE A 90 7.26 12.25 -10.20
N ASN A 91 6.41 11.48 -10.86
CA ASN A 91 6.86 10.43 -11.76
C ASN A 91 7.71 11.01 -12.90
N GLY A 92 8.84 10.38 -13.16
CA GLY A 92 9.66 10.67 -14.31
C GLY A 92 8.93 10.33 -15.60
N ARG A 93 9.34 10.95 -16.68
CA ARG A 93 8.80 10.68 -18.01
C ARG A 93 9.94 10.39 -18.99
N GLN A 94 9.73 9.38 -19.81
CA GLN A 94 10.61 9.09 -20.92
C GLN A 94 9.79 9.16 -22.20
N TYR A 95 10.23 9.98 -23.11
CA TYR A 95 9.65 10.11 -24.44
C TYR A 95 10.74 10.20 -25.48
N GLY A 96 10.42 9.85 -26.69
CA GLY A 96 11.37 9.93 -27.79
C GLY A 96 10.67 10.19 -29.09
N TYR A 97 11.43 10.71 -30.05
CA TYR A 97 11.01 10.95 -31.42
C TYR A 97 12.10 10.53 -32.40
N LEU A 98 11.71 10.27 -33.62
CA LEU A 98 12.66 10.08 -34.70
C LEU A 98 13.06 11.45 -35.24
N ASN A 99 14.36 11.73 -35.24
CA ASN A 99 14.88 12.95 -35.88
C ASN A 99 14.86 12.83 -37.41
N SER A 100 15.28 13.89 -38.10
CA SER A 100 15.35 13.95 -39.58
C SER A 100 16.17 12.83 -40.21
N ASP A 101 17.13 12.28 -39.49
CA ASP A 101 18.04 11.24 -39.95
C ASP A 101 17.55 9.83 -39.56
N SER A 102 16.28 9.73 -39.10
CA SER A 102 15.67 8.48 -38.62
C SER A 102 16.35 7.88 -37.38
N ASN A 103 17.13 8.65 -36.64
CA ASN A 103 17.67 8.24 -35.36
C ASN A 103 16.66 8.52 -34.25
N PHE A 104 16.55 7.59 -33.30
CA PHE A 104 15.68 7.74 -32.15
C PHE A 104 16.33 8.59 -31.08
N GLU A 105 15.84 9.82 -30.90
CA GLU A 105 16.25 10.69 -29.81
C GLU A 105 15.36 10.50 -28.60
N LYS A 106 16.00 10.26 -27.45
CA LYS A 106 15.35 9.93 -26.19
C LYS A 106 15.54 11.07 -25.21
N THR A 107 14.45 11.61 -24.71
CA THR A 107 14.45 12.59 -23.62
C THR A 107 13.95 11.93 -22.36
N ILE A 108 14.71 12.09 -21.28
CA ILE A 108 14.36 11.57 -19.96
C ILE A 108 14.16 12.77 -19.03
N LYS A 109 12.94 12.90 -18.49
CA LYS A 109 12.66 13.76 -17.34
C LYS A 109 12.76 12.87 -16.09
N PRO A 110 13.74 13.11 -15.21
CA PRO A 110 13.92 12.25 -14.03
C PRO A 110 12.73 12.36 -13.08
N ALA A 111 12.49 11.31 -12.32
CA ALA A 111 11.54 11.33 -11.22
C ALA A 111 12.06 12.23 -10.08
N VAL A 112 11.16 12.84 -9.35
CA VAL A 112 11.45 13.60 -8.13
C VAL A 112 10.85 12.85 -6.95
N ASN A 113 11.67 12.53 -5.96
CA ASN A 113 11.20 11.84 -4.76
C ASN A 113 10.28 12.74 -3.94
N GLY A 114 9.30 12.13 -3.28
CA GLY A 114 8.50 12.81 -2.26
C GLY A 114 9.32 13.14 -1.00
N ASN A 115 8.73 13.88 -0.11
CA ASN A 115 9.35 14.29 1.14
C ASN A 115 9.11 13.25 2.24
N THR A 116 9.93 13.32 3.29
CA THR A 116 9.77 12.50 4.49
C THR A 116 8.94 13.27 5.52
N LEU A 117 7.94 12.61 6.10
CA LEU A 117 7.17 13.13 7.22
C LEU A 117 7.72 12.53 8.52
N VAL A 118 8.08 13.40 9.48
CA VAL A 118 8.50 13.01 10.82
C VAL A 118 7.38 13.38 11.80
N THR A 119 6.88 12.39 12.52
CA THR A 119 5.81 12.57 13.52
C THR A 119 6.36 12.57 14.92
N THR A 120 5.57 13.05 15.89
CA THR A 120 5.88 13.00 17.32
C THR A 120 5.42 11.70 17.99
N ILE A 121 4.80 10.79 17.22
CA ILE A 121 4.36 9.50 17.74
C ILE A 121 5.57 8.67 18.19
N ASP A 122 5.54 8.23 19.44
CA ASP A 122 6.50 7.29 19.99
C ASP A 122 6.00 5.86 19.77
N ALA A 123 6.73 5.09 18.98
CA ALA A 123 6.32 3.73 18.63
C ALA A 123 6.16 2.81 19.84
N THR A 124 6.95 3.01 20.89
CA THR A 124 6.87 2.22 22.12
C THR A 124 5.61 2.56 22.91
N ILE A 125 5.33 3.84 23.08
CA ILE A 125 4.12 4.31 23.78
C ILE A 125 2.88 3.87 22.99
N GLN A 126 2.88 4.07 21.68
CA GLN A 126 1.80 3.64 20.77
C GLN A 126 1.51 2.14 20.92
N SER A 127 2.54 1.29 20.86
CA SER A 127 2.40 -0.16 20.99
C SER A 127 1.82 -0.57 22.35
N VAL A 128 2.26 0.07 23.44
CA VAL A 128 1.73 -0.20 24.79
C VAL A 128 0.25 0.19 24.87
N VAL A 129 -0.12 1.35 24.30
CA VAL A 129 -1.51 1.83 24.30
C VAL A 129 -2.42 0.88 23.52
N GLU A 130 -2.03 0.50 22.30
CA GLU A 130 -2.80 -0.44 21.48
C GLU A 130 -3.00 -1.78 22.17
N LYS A 131 -1.94 -2.32 22.75
CA LYS A 131 -2.03 -3.54 23.57
C LYS A 131 -3.01 -3.39 24.72
N LYS A 132 -3.00 -2.27 25.43
CA LYS A 132 -3.90 -2.01 26.57
C LYS A 132 -5.36 -1.83 26.11
N ILE A 133 -5.59 -1.26 24.95
CA ILE A 133 -6.92 -1.19 24.34
C ILE A 133 -7.45 -2.59 24.05
N GLN A 134 -6.62 -3.45 23.46
CA GLN A 134 -7.00 -4.82 23.16
C GLN A 134 -7.29 -5.62 24.43
N GLU A 135 -6.39 -5.60 25.43
CA GLU A 135 -6.58 -6.25 26.72
C GLU A 135 -7.86 -5.77 27.41
N PHE A 136 -8.16 -4.49 27.33
CA PHE A 136 -9.39 -3.91 27.87
C PHE A 136 -10.62 -4.47 27.15
N ASN A 137 -10.62 -4.46 25.81
CA ASN A 137 -11.75 -4.95 25.03
C ASN A 137 -12.02 -6.43 25.30
N GLU A 138 -10.97 -7.26 25.36
CA GLU A 138 -11.08 -8.69 25.68
C GLU A 138 -11.63 -8.92 27.08
N ALA A 139 -11.18 -8.14 28.07
CA ALA A 139 -11.61 -8.28 29.47
C ALA A 139 -13.09 -7.90 29.69
N TYR A 140 -13.64 -7.05 28.82
CA TYR A 140 -15.02 -6.58 28.94
C TYR A 140 -15.96 -7.15 27.87
N THR A 141 -15.47 -8.03 27.02
CA THR A 141 -16.33 -8.88 26.18
C THR A 141 -17.15 -9.79 27.11
N ASP A 142 -18.46 -9.82 26.94
CA ASP A 142 -19.43 -10.50 27.83
C ASP A 142 -19.45 -9.98 29.29
N GLY A 143 -18.81 -8.85 29.59
CA GLY A 143 -18.62 -8.38 30.97
C GLY A 143 -19.84 -7.75 31.61
N TYR A 144 -20.73 -7.11 30.85
CA TYR A 144 -21.90 -6.38 31.37
C TYR A 144 -23.23 -7.08 31.05
N ARG A 145 -23.29 -7.74 29.87
CA ARG A 145 -24.44 -8.54 29.45
C ARG A 145 -23.92 -9.75 28.66
N GLU A 146 -24.43 -10.89 29.00
CA GLU A 146 -24.12 -12.14 28.29
C GLU A 146 -24.50 -12.04 26.80
N GLY A 147 -23.56 -12.33 25.90
CA GLY A 147 -23.73 -12.27 24.45
C GLY A 147 -23.49 -10.88 23.82
N GLU A 148 -23.07 -9.87 24.58
CA GLU A 148 -22.62 -8.61 24.02
C GLU A 148 -21.08 -8.65 23.83
N GLY A 149 -20.61 -8.29 22.63
CA GLY A 149 -19.19 -8.05 22.37
C GLY A 149 -18.65 -6.91 23.23
N GLY A 150 -17.35 -6.77 23.34
CA GLY A 150 -16.71 -5.67 24.06
C GLY A 150 -17.11 -4.28 23.54
N ALA A 151 -16.27 -3.29 23.73
CA ALA A 151 -16.56 -1.94 23.23
C ALA A 151 -16.60 -1.92 21.70
N THR A 152 -17.62 -1.30 21.12
CA THR A 152 -17.72 -1.09 19.68
C THR A 152 -16.55 -0.25 19.15
N ARG A 153 -16.15 0.76 19.92
CA ARG A 153 -15.03 1.66 19.60
C ARG A 153 -14.34 2.13 20.88
N ILE A 154 -13.04 2.21 20.83
CA ILE A 154 -12.19 2.78 21.88
C ILE A 154 -11.21 3.72 21.21
N GLY A 155 -11.05 4.93 21.73
CA GLY A 155 -10.03 5.89 21.29
C GLY A 155 -9.18 6.34 22.47
N VAL A 156 -7.87 6.42 22.29
CA VAL A 156 -6.91 6.91 23.28
C VAL A 156 -5.94 7.89 22.63
N LEU A 157 -5.82 9.06 23.21
CA LEU A 157 -4.85 10.10 22.84
C LEU A 157 -3.92 10.37 24.00
N ILE A 158 -2.61 10.28 23.78
CA ILE A 158 -1.59 10.70 24.73
C ILE A 158 -0.82 11.87 24.15
N MET A 159 -0.83 12.97 24.88
CA MET A 159 -0.21 14.22 24.45
C MET A 159 0.67 14.79 25.57
N LYS A 160 1.79 15.37 25.21
CA LYS A 160 2.62 16.17 26.11
C LYS A 160 1.97 17.53 26.37
N PRO A 161 1.66 17.90 27.62
CA PRO A 161 1.00 19.16 27.90
C PRO A 161 1.92 20.40 27.68
N ASP A 162 3.23 20.21 27.74
CA ASP A 162 4.20 21.31 27.68
C ASP A 162 4.33 21.91 26.28
N ASN A 163 4.19 21.09 25.23
CA ASN A 163 4.44 21.51 23.86
C ASN A 163 3.39 21.01 22.85
N GLY A 164 2.42 20.20 23.29
CA GLY A 164 1.36 19.67 22.45
C GLY A 164 1.75 18.48 21.57
N ASP A 165 2.96 17.89 21.74
CA ASP A 165 3.34 16.70 21.00
C ASP A 165 2.39 15.54 21.29
N VAL A 166 1.84 14.95 20.23
CA VAL A 166 1.06 13.72 20.32
C VAL A 166 2.01 12.53 20.32
N LEU A 167 2.08 11.82 21.45
CA LEU A 167 2.97 10.68 21.65
C LEU A 167 2.33 9.37 21.25
N ALA A 168 1.01 9.25 21.39
CA ALA A 168 0.25 8.11 20.89
C ALA A 168 -1.17 8.55 20.55
N MET A 169 -1.70 7.97 19.49
CA MET A 169 -3.09 8.08 19.09
C MET A 169 -3.53 6.71 18.59
N ALA A 170 -4.32 6.02 19.38
CA ALA A 170 -4.71 4.64 19.12
C ALA A 170 -6.21 4.47 19.19
N GLN A 171 -6.74 3.56 18.39
CA GLN A 171 -8.15 3.21 18.37
C GLN A 171 -8.37 1.71 18.29
N TYR A 172 -9.56 1.29 18.63
CA TYR A 172 -10.12 -0.04 18.35
C TYR A 172 -11.49 0.15 17.67
N PRO A 173 -11.81 -0.60 16.63
CA PRO A 173 -10.98 -1.57 15.94
C PRO A 173 -9.80 -0.92 15.19
N ASN A 174 -8.78 -1.71 14.85
CA ASN A 174 -7.64 -1.33 14.02
C ASN A 174 -7.47 -2.33 12.87
N TYR A 175 -6.56 -2.07 11.95
CA TYR A 175 -6.35 -2.91 10.76
C TYR A 175 -4.87 -3.00 10.40
N ASP A 176 -4.50 -4.04 9.63
CA ASP A 176 -3.16 -4.17 9.11
C ASP A 176 -2.96 -3.28 7.87
N LEU A 177 -2.02 -2.35 7.96
CA LEU A 177 -1.65 -1.44 6.87
C LEU A 177 -1.13 -2.18 5.62
N SER A 178 -0.59 -3.40 5.80
CA SER A 178 -0.13 -4.22 4.68
C SER A 178 -1.28 -4.93 3.96
N ASN A 179 -2.42 -5.14 4.65
CA ASN A 179 -3.64 -5.72 4.09
C ASN A 179 -4.90 -5.05 4.67
N PRO A 180 -5.16 -3.77 4.37
CA PRO A 180 -6.23 -3.00 4.97
C PRO A 180 -7.65 -3.46 4.55
N TRP A 181 -7.74 -4.40 3.61
CA TRP A 181 -8.99 -4.97 3.10
C TRP A 181 -9.43 -6.23 3.84
N ASP A 182 -8.65 -6.67 4.82
CA ASP A 182 -8.91 -7.87 5.58
C ASP A 182 -9.92 -7.61 6.70
N LEU A 183 -11.06 -8.28 6.63
CA LEU A 183 -12.12 -8.24 7.62
C LEU A 183 -12.11 -9.45 8.55
N SER A 184 -11.24 -10.43 8.34
CA SER A 184 -11.25 -11.72 9.04
C SER A 184 -11.01 -11.65 10.55
N GLU A 185 -10.50 -10.53 11.05
CA GLU A 185 -10.30 -10.31 12.48
C GLU A 185 -11.61 -9.95 13.21
N TYR A 186 -12.57 -9.37 12.48
CA TYR A 186 -13.82 -8.82 13.07
C TYR A 186 -15.07 -9.53 12.59
N TYR A 187 -14.98 -10.31 11.51
CA TYR A 187 -16.08 -11.05 10.92
C TYR A 187 -15.66 -12.48 10.63
N THR A 188 -16.56 -13.42 10.83
CA THR A 188 -16.36 -14.81 10.41
C THR A 188 -16.34 -14.93 8.89
N GLN A 189 -15.73 -16.00 8.37
CA GLN A 189 -15.71 -16.24 6.93
C GLN A 189 -17.11 -16.35 6.33
N GLU A 190 -18.06 -16.92 7.08
CA GLU A 190 -19.46 -17.04 6.66
C GLU A 190 -20.14 -15.68 6.54
N GLU A 191 -19.86 -14.77 7.46
CA GLU A 191 -20.36 -13.38 7.40
C GLU A 191 -19.76 -12.62 6.22
N ILE A 192 -18.44 -12.75 6.00
CA ILE A 192 -17.75 -12.09 4.88
C ILE A 192 -18.29 -12.60 3.54
N ASP A 193 -18.51 -13.90 3.41
CA ASP A 193 -19.03 -14.52 2.18
C ASP A 193 -20.51 -14.16 1.93
N ALA A 194 -21.26 -13.81 2.98
CA ALA A 194 -22.65 -13.36 2.89
C ALA A 194 -22.78 -11.87 2.57
N MET A 195 -21.72 -11.08 2.70
CA MET A 195 -21.73 -9.64 2.40
C MET A 195 -21.79 -9.43 0.88
N ASP A 196 -22.71 -8.57 0.44
CA ASP A 196 -22.62 -7.98 -0.89
C ASP A 196 -21.53 -6.88 -0.94
N ASP A 197 -21.28 -6.35 -2.13
CA ASP A 197 -20.22 -5.36 -2.34
C ASP A 197 -20.43 -4.08 -1.51
N ASP A 198 -21.68 -3.65 -1.33
CA ASP A 198 -22.02 -2.45 -0.56
C ASP A 198 -21.83 -2.68 0.93
N ALA A 199 -22.30 -3.81 1.47
CA ALA A 199 -22.11 -4.18 2.88
C ALA A 199 -20.62 -4.36 3.22
N ARG A 200 -19.84 -4.97 2.31
CA ARG A 200 -18.40 -5.12 2.48
C ARG A 200 -17.68 -3.78 2.50
N LEU A 201 -18.06 -2.88 1.60
CA LEU A 201 -17.48 -1.53 1.55
C LEU A 201 -17.83 -0.74 2.81
N GLU A 202 -19.04 -0.86 3.32
CA GLU A 202 -19.46 -0.22 4.57
C GLU A 202 -18.66 -0.75 5.76
N ALA A 203 -18.49 -2.06 5.89
CA ALA A 203 -17.68 -2.68 6.95
C ALA A 203 -16.22 -2.19 6.90
N LEU A 204 -15.62 -2.12 5.71
CA LEU A 204 -14.28 -1.57 5.52
C LEU A 204 -14.21 -0.08 5.90
N ASN A 205 -15.18 0.72 5.49
CA ASN A 205 -15.23 2.13 5.84
C ASN A 205 -15.34 2.34 7.35
N GLN A 206 -16.13 1.52 8.04
CA GLN A 206 -16.23 1.57 9.50
C GLN A 206 -14.90 1.20 10.18
N LEU A 207 -14.16 0.25 9.62
CA LEU A 207 -12.84 -0.15 10.12
C LEU A 207 -11.80 0.95 9.92
N TRP A 208 -11.83 1.64 8.78
CA TRP A 208 -10.87 2.69 8.44
C TRP A 208 -11.18 4.06 9.04
N GLN A 209 -12.42 4.29 9.50
CA GLN A 209 -12.81 5.56 10.11
C GLN A 209 -12.04 5.81 11.40
N ASN A 210 -11.48 6.99 11.51
CA ASN A 210 -10.94 7.49 12.76
C ASN A 210 -12.08 7.91 13.70
N ILE A 211 -11.87 7.67 14.99
CA ILE A 211 -12.79 8.11 16.07
C ILE A 211 -12.67 9.62 16.26
#